data_b88378f90722dae4f3a9ad1bb9e1f5f0
#
_entry.id   b88378f90722dae4f3a9ad1bb9e1f5f0
#
_cell.length_a   1.000
_cell.length_b   1.000
_cell.length_c   1.000
_cell.angle_alpha   90.00
_cell.angle_beta   90.00
_cell.angle_gamma   90.00
#
_symmetry.space_group_name_H-M   'P 1'
#
loop_
_entity.id
_entity.type
_entity.pdbx_description
1 polymer ?
#
loop_
_entity_poly.entity_id
_entity_poly.type
_entity_poly.pdbx_seq_one_letter_code
_entity_poly.pdbx_strand_id
1 'polypeptide(L)'
;ADKATVAMNGTEYLSNKSLDLNFVVNMDMNNNKYTFKDNSIKVNDFNFGFDGWVQLAQQNAIKMEVTFKALDNSFKGLLSLVPGVYTESFGDIKADGEFDFSGYAKGTMKDSLLPAFGVKLVTKNASFKYTKVPEAIKDINIDLNVDNKDGLIPSTAINLNKFSFKIGNNPFDGYLKVANLKNFPVDAKVNARLNLGELTSAFPIEGMTIK
;
A
#
# COMPACT_ATOMS: atom_id res chain seq x y z
N ALA A 1 -0.41 -3.48 -22.12
CA ALA A 1 -1.71 -2.83 -22.40
C ALA A 1 -1.61 -1.36 -21.99
N ASP A 2 -2.01 -0.46 -22.88
CA ASP A 2 -1.82 0.99 -22.67
C ASP A 2 -2.94 1.64 -21.84
N LYS A 3 -4.06 0.96 -21.68
CA LYS A 3 -5.21 1.43 -20.89
C LYS A 3 -5.96 0.25 -20.28
N ALA A 4 -5.50 -0.24 -19.15
CA ALA A 4 -6.18 -1.27 -18.39
C ALA A 4 -7.08 -0.64 -17.32
N THR A 5 -8.28 -1.18 -17.16
CA THR A 5 -9.18 -0.85 -16.04
C THR A 5 -9.50 -2.13 -15.29
N VAL A 6 -9.32 -2.12 -13.99
CA VAL A 6 -9.69 -3.21 -13.09
C VAL A 6 -10.72 -2.69 -12.11
N ALA A 7 -11.92 -3.26 -12.17
CA ALA A 7 -13.01 -2.94 -11.25
C ALA A 7 -13.48 -4.20 -10.54
N MET A 8 -13.84 -4.09 -9.27
CA MET A 8 -14.44 -5.16 -8.48
C MET A 8 -15.55 -4.57 -7.61
N ASN A 9 -16.73 -5.20 -7.64
CA ASN A 9 -17.91 -4.77 -6.89
C ASN A 9 -18.31 -3.29 -7.13
N GLY A 10 -18.15 -2.81 -8.38
CA GLY A 10 -18.46 -1.43 -8.75
C GLY A 10 -17.42 -0.38 -8.37
N THR A 11 -16.33 -0.79 -7.75
CA THR A 11 -15.19 0.10 -7.44
C THR A 11 -14.06 -0.12 -8.45
N GLU A 12 -13.65 0.93 -9.14
CA GLU A 12 -12.48 0.90 -10.01
C GLU A 12 -11.20 1.05 -9.18
N TYR A 13 -10.41 -0.02 -9.11
CA TYR A 13 -9.10 -0.03 -8.44
C TYR A 13 -7.98 0.45 -9.36
N LEU A 14 -8.09 0.19 -10.65
CA LEU A 14 -7.20 0.70 -11.69
C LEU A 14 -8.07 1.25 -12.80
N SER A 15 -7.83 2.48 -13.24
CA SER A 15 -8.54 3.10 -14.35
C SER A 15 -7.55 3.77 -15.31
N ASN A 16 -7.61 3.39 -16.59
CA ASN A 16 -6.75 3.94 -17.65
C ASN A 16 -5.24 3.84 -17.35
N LYS A 17 -4.79 2.72 -16.75
CA LYS A 17 -3.40 2.52 -16.35
C LYS A 17 -2.63 1.69 -17.39
N SER A 18 -1.35 1.98 -17.59
CA SER A 18 -0.48 1.09 -18.34
C SER A 18 -0.24 -0.19 -17.53
N LEU A 19 -0.25 -1.33 -18.22
CA LEU A 19 -0.05 -2.64 -17.61
C LEU A 19 0.92 -3.45 -18.45
N ASP A 20 2.09 -3.76 -17.90
CA ASP A 20 3.06 -4.66 -18.48
C ASP A 20 3.18 -5.91 -17.61
N LEU A 21 3.10 -7.06 -18.25
CA LEU A 21 3.09 -8.36 -17.59
C LEU A 21 4.25 -9.20 -18.11
N ASN A 22 5.05 -9.75 -17.21
CA ASN A 22 6.05 -10.75 -17.50
C ASN A 22 5.76 -11.98 -16.64
N PHE A 23 5.24 -13.05 -17.28
CA PHE A 23 4.85 -14.26 -16.59
C PHE A 23 5.61 -15.48 -17.09
N VAL A 24 6.27 -16.17 -16.16
CA VAL A 24 6.81 -17.50 -16.34
C VAL A 24 6.09 -18.43 -15.37
N VAL A 25 5.31 -19.37 -15.93
CA VAL A 25 4.48 -20.28 -15.14
C VAL A 25 4.82 -21.71 -15.52
N ASN A 26 5.21 -22.51 -14.53
CA ASN A 26 5.30 -23.98 -14.66
C ASN A 26 3.98 -24.59 -14.22
N MET A 27 3.36 -25.40 -15.08
CA MET A 27 2.04 -25.98 -14.87
C MET A 27 2.13 -27.49 -14.68
N ASP A 28 1.80 -27.97 -13.48
CA ASP A 28 1.55 -29.37 -13.20
C ASP A 28 0.03 -29.64 -13.31
N MET A 29 -0.40 -30.09 -14.48
CA MET A 29 -1.80 -30.34 -14.77
C MET A 29 -2.38 -31.53 -14.00
N ASN A 30 -1.56 -32.49 -13.56
CA ASN A 30 -2.02 -33.65 -12.79
C ASN A 30 -2.43 -33.23 -11.37
N ASN A 31 -1.72 -32.29 -10.79
CA ASN A 31 -1.96 -31.76 -9.45
C ASN A 31 -2.67 -30.40 -9.46
N ASN A 32 -3.01 -29.86 -10.62
CA ASN A 32 -3.56 -28.49 -10.79
C ASN A 32 -2.72 -27.43 -10.07
N LYS A 33 -1.39 -27.57 -10.14
CA LYS A 33 -0.44 -26.70 -9.46
C LYS A 33 0.28 -25.81 -10.45
N TYR A 34 0.30 -24.53 -10.18
CA TYR A 34 0.91 -23.46 -10.97
C TYR A 34 2.02 -22.83 -10.15
N THR A 35 3.25 -22.93 -10.63
CA THR A 35 4.44 -22.37 -9.96
C THR A 35 4.92 -21.15 -10.74
N PHE A 36 5.12 -20.06 -10.03
CA PHE A 36 5.55 -18.75 -10.54
C PHE A 36 6.99 -18.53 -10.13
N LYS A 37 7.82 -18.07 -11.06
CA LYS A 37 9.22 -17.74 -10.77
C LYS A 37 9.64 -16.51 -11.56
N ASP A 38 10.21 -15.53 -10.86
CA ASP A 38 10.70 -14.29 -11.45
C ASP A 38 9.63 -13.54 -12.25
N ASN A 39 8.39 -13.55 -11.75
CA ASN A 39 7.27 -12.87 -12.40
C ASN A 39 7.19 -11.41 -11.99
N SER A 40 6.72 -10.57 -12.90
CA SER A 40 6.50 -9.17 -12.62
C SER A 40 5.25 -8.60 -13.27
N ILE A 41 4.67 -7.64 -12.58
CA ILE A 41 3.57 -6.80 -13.06
C ILE A 41 4.01 -5.35 -12.89
N LYS A 42 4.05 -4.60 -13.97
CA LYS A 42 4.24 -3.16 -13.91
C LYS A 42 2.90 -2.46 -14.14
N VAL A 43 2.50 -1.65 -13.17
CA VAL A 43 1.29 -0.82 -13.23
C VAL A 43 1.72 0.63 -13.17
N ASN A 44 1.58 1.36 -14.26
CA ASN A 44 2.17 2.70 -14.42
C ASN A 44 3.68 2.67 -14.12
N ASP A 45 4.12 3.45 -13.12
CA ASP A 45 5.51 3.53 -12.69
C ASP A 45 5.85 2.55 -11.58
N PHE A 46 4.87 1.76 -11.08
CA PHE A 46 5.09 0.78 -10.02
C PHE A 46 5.36 -0.60 -10.60
N ASN A 47 6.52 -1.17 -10.26
CA ASN A 47 6.92 -2.51 -10.68
C ASN A 47 6.88 -3.48 -9.50
N PHE A 48 6.12 -4.54 -9.65
CA PHE A 48 5.77 -5.50 -8.61
C PHE A 48 6.20 -6.90 -9.02
N GLY A 49 7.03 -7.55 -8.22
CA GLY A 49 7.48 -8.91 -8.43
C GLY A 49 6.77 -9.90 -7.52
N PHE A 50 6.56 -11.11 -8.00
CA PHE A 50 6.00 -12.19 -7.19
C PHE A 50 6.54 -13.56 -7.60
N ASP A 51 6.67 -14.45 -6.60
CA ASP A 51 7.13 -15.80 -6.71
C ASP A 51 6.28 -16.72 -5.84
N GLY A 52 6.29 -18.01 -6.14
CA GLY A 52 5.60 -19.00 -5.33
C GLY A 52 4.76 -19.96 -6.14
N TRP A 53 3.68 -20.44 -5.56
CA TRP A 53 2.78 -21.39 -6.23
C TRP A 53 1.34 -21.24 -5.76
N VAL A 54 0.43 -21.65 -6.65
CA VAL A 54 -1.02 -21.77 -6.40
C VAL A 54 -1.46 -23.14 -6.86
N GLN A 55 -2.29 -23.82 -6.09
CA GLN A 55 -2.89 -25.11 -6.41
C GLN A 55 -4.40 -25.05 -6.28
N LEU A 56 -5.11 -25.39 -7.35
CA LEU A 56 -6.56 -25.55 -7.31
C LEU A 56 -6.88 -26.91 -6.69
N ALA A 57 -7.51 -26.90 -5.53
CA ALA A 57 -7.90 -28.09 -4.79
C ALA A 57 -9.40 -28.40 -4.95
N GLN A 58 -9.82 -29.53 -4.38
CA GLN A 58 -11.24 -29.91 -4.39
C GLN A 58 -12.10 -28.90 -3.62
N GLN A 59 -13.41 -28.89 -3.90
CA GLN A 59 -14.41 -28.02 -3.25
C GLN A 59 -14.08 -26.53 -3.35
N ASN A 60 -13.60 -26.09 -4.50
CA ASN A 60 -13.23 -24.68 -4.79
C ASN A 60 -12.18 -24.07 -3.82
N ALA A 61 -11.41 -24.93 -3.14
CA ALA A 61 -10.32 -24.48 -2.31
C ALA A 61 -9.09 -24.14 -3.16
N ILE A 62 -8.39 -23.07 -2.80
CA ILE A 62 -7.13 -22.68 -3.44
C ILE A 62 -6.05 -22.69 -2.38
N LYS A 63 -5.07 -23.58 -2.54
CA LYS A 63 -3.86 -23.59 -1.71
C LYS A 63 -2.80 -22.72 -2.35
N MET A 64 -2.07 -21.99 -1.56
CA MET A 64 -1.03 -21.10 -2.07
C MET A 64 0.12 -20.88 -1.10
N GLU A 65 1.26 -20.55 -1.66
CA GLU A 65 2.39 -19.94 -0.97
C GLU A 65 3.03 -18.99 -1.97
N VAL A 66 2.73 -17.70 -1.81
CA VAL A 66 3.15 -16.64 -2.71
C VAL A 66 3.85 -15.57 -1.89
N THR A 67 4.99 -15.10 -2.37
CA THR A 67 5.69 -13.92 -1.87
C THR A 67 5.66 -12.84 -2.93
N PHE A 68 5.67 -11.58 -2.50
CA PHE A 68 5.67 -10.45 -3.42
C PHE A 68 6.48 -9.29 -2.86
N LYS A 69 7.00 -8.45 -3.75
CA LYS A 69 7.78 -7.26 -3.39
C LYS A 69 7.74 -6.21 -4.49
N ALA A 70 7.99 -4.95 -4.13
CA ALA A 70 8.36 -3.95 -5.10
C ALA A 70 9.72 -4.29 -5.72
N LEU A 71 9.85 -4.14 -7.04
CA LEU A 71 11.11 -4.36 -7.78
C LEU A 71 11.88 -3.06 -7.98
N ASP A 72 11.24 -1.93 -7.80
CA ASP A 72 11.87 -0.62 -7.70
C ASP A 72 11.45 0.06 -6.38
N ASN A 73 12.22 1.04 -5.94
CA ASN A 73 12.04 1.71 -4.66
C ASN A 73 11.61 3.18 -4.78
N SER A 74 11.19 3.61 -5.97
CA SER A 74 10.74 4.98 -6.19
C SER A 74 9.40 5.27 -5.52
N PHE A 75 9.39 6.17 -4.55
CA PHE A 75 8.16 6.59 -3.88
C PHE A 75 7.13 7.18 -4.86
N LYS A 76 7.58 7.80 -5.95
CA LYS A 76 6.71 8.24 -7.04
C LYS A 76 5.96 7.06 -7.68
N GLY A 77 6.63 5.91 -7.88
CA GLY A 77 6.03 4.68 -8.38
C GLY A 77 4.91 4.20 -7.46
N LEU A 78 5.13 4.19 -6.14
CA LEU A 78 4.10 3.84 -5.16
C LEU A 78 2.87 4.77 -5.27
N LEU A 79 3.07 6.07 -5.36
CA LEU A 79 1.97 7.03 -5.49
C LEU A 79 1.19 6.89 -6.81
N SER A 80 1.80 6.31 -7.85
CA SER A 80 1.12 6.04 -9.11
C SER A 80 -0.01 5.02 -9.00
N LEU A 81 -0.04 4.23 -7.91
CA LEU A 81 -1.10 3.27 -7.62
C LEU A 81 -2.34 3.88 -6.97
N VAL A 82 -2.29 5.14 -6.52
CA VAL A 82 -3.45 5.79 -5.91
C VAL A 82 -4.61 5.80 -6.91
N PRO A 83 -5.80 5.30 -6.55
CA PRO A 83 -6.95 5.22 -7.43
C PRO A 83 -7.31 6.57 -8.06
N GLY A 84 -7.79 6.54 -9.32
CA GLY A 84 -8.07 7.74 -10.12
C GLY A 84 -9.01 8.76 -9.48
N VAL A 85 -9.92 8.30 -8.60
CA VAL A 85 -10.80 9.17 -7.80
C VAL A 85 -10.00 10.19 -6.95
N TYR A 86 -8.80 9.80 -6.53
CA TYR A 86 -7.91 10.69 -5.78
C TYR A 86 -6.87 11.36 -6.67
N THR A 87 -6.63 10.84 -7.88
CA THR A 87 -5.55 11.31 -8.78
C THR A 87 -5.97 12.43 -9.74
N GLU A 88 -7.27 12.64 -10.01
CA GLU A 88 -7.71 13.80 -10.79
C GLU A 88 -7.27 15.14 -10.17
N SER A 89 -7.12 15.14 -8.84
CA SER A 89 -6.56 16.25 -8.08
C SER A 89 -5.05 16.17 -7.87
N PHE A 90 -4.41 15.05 -8.24
CA PHE A 90 -2.99 14.74 -7.97
C PHE A 90 -2.10 14.73 -9.24
N GLY A 91 -2.63 15.16 -10.39
CA GLY A 91 -1.94 15.08 -11.69
C GLY A 91 -0.53 15.70 -11.76
N ASP A 92 -0.20 16.61 -10.83
CA ASP A 92 1.09 17.31 -10.78
C ASP A 92 1.86 17.06 -9.47
N ILE A 93 1.71 15.88 -8.87
CA ILE A 93 2.48 15.53 -7.68
C ILE A 93 3.95 15.41 -8.01
N LYS A 94 4.78 16.21 -7.34
CA LYS A 94 6.22 15.99 -7.26
C LYS A 94 6.50 15.11 -6.05
N ALA A 95 7.05 13.92 -6.28
CA ALA A 95 7.38 12.96 -5.24
C ALA A 95 8.80 12.48 -5.39
N ASP A 96 9.49 12.28 -4.26
CA ASP A 96 10.85 11.78 -4.16
C ASP A 96 11.00 10.91 -2.92
N GLY A 97 12.04 10.09 -2.87
CA GLY A 97 12.37 9.20 -1.78
C GLY A 97 12.22 7.73 -2.14
N GLU A 98 12.58 6.89 -1.18
CA GLU A 98 12.61 5.45 -1.34
C GLU A 98 11.55 4.77 -0.49
N PHE A 99 11.13 3.60 -0.94
CA PHE A 99 10.30 2.70 -0.17
C PHE A 99 10.71 1.25 -0.39
N ASP A 100 10.45 0.41 0.62
CA ASP A 100 10.47 -1.04 0.54
C ASP A 100 9.04 -1.55 0.77
N PHE A 101 8.56 -2.38 -0.14
CA PHE A 101 7.26 -3.04 -0.02
C PHE A 101 7.41 -4.53 -0.28
N SER A 102 6.91 -5.34 0.62
CA SER A 102 6.92 -6.80 0.48
C SER A 102 5.77 -7.43 1.25
N GLY A 103 5.48 -8.68 0.91
CA GLY A 103 4.48 -9.44 1.63
C GLY A 103 4.43 -10.89 1.20
N TYR A 104 3.48 -11.60 1.79
CA TYR A 104 3.23 -13.00 1.50
C TYR A 104 1.74 -13.34 1.65
N ALA A 105 1.33 -14.42 0.99
CA ALA A 105 0.08 -15.12 1.24
C ALA A 105 0.38 -16.62 1.29
N LYS A 106 0.02 -17.32 2.39
CA LYS A 106 0.33 -18.73 2.61
C LYS A 106 -0.81 -19.46 3.28
N GLY A 107 -1.24 -20.55 2.70
CA GLY A 107 -2.29 -21.41 3.26
C GLY A 107 -3.38 -21.74 2.25
N THR A 108 -4.60 -21.89 2.74
CA THR A 108 -5.75 -22.28 1.92
C THR A 108 -6.80 -21.16 1.95
N MET A 109 -7.18 -20.69 0.78
CA MET A 109 -8.35 -19.84 0.59
C MET A 109 -9.55 -20.71 0.27
N LYS A 110 -10.63 -20.57 1.02
CA LYS A 110 -11.89 -21.26 0.78
C LYS A 110 -13.05 -20.46 1.39
N ASP A 111 -14.10 -20.23 0.61
CA ASP A 111 -15.26 -19.43 1.02
C ASP A 111 -14.83 -18.04 1.52
N SER A 112 -15.07 -17.74 2.81
CA SER A 112 -14.66 -16.50 3.46
C SER A 112 -13.29 -16.59 4.19
N LEU A 113 -12.67 -17.78 4.22
CA LEU A 113 -11.35 -17.97 4.82
C LEU A 113 -10.28 -17.56 3.83
N LEU A 114 -9.44 -16.61 4.20
CA LEU A 114 -8.26 -16.21 3.45
C LEU A 114 -7.04 -17.07 3.82
N PRO A 115 -5.99 -17.12 3.01
CA PRO A 115 -4.70 -17.60 3.48
C PRO A 115 -4.17 -16.67 4.58
N ALA A 116 -3.28 -17.13 5.44
CA ALA A 116 -2.46 -16.25 6.25
C ALA A 116 -1.70 -15.27 5.34
N PHE A 117 -1.61 -14.00 5.71
CA PHE A 117 -0.93 -13.00 4.90
C PHE A 117 -0.19 -11.99 5.76
N GLY A 118 0.83 -11.40 5.17
CA GLY A 118 1.56 -10.30 5.77
C GLY A 118 1.95 -9.28 4.71
N VAL A 119 1.97 -8.01 5.09
CA VAL A 119 2.42 -6.88 4.26
C VAL A 119 3.33 -6.00 5.10
N LYS A 120 4.46 -5.63 4.53
CA LYS A 120 5.40 -4.68 5.10
C LYS A 120 5.61 -3.52 4.14
N LEU A 121 5.53 -2.29 4.65
CA LEU A 121 5.87 -1.06 3.95
C LEU A 121 6.81 -0.23 4.81
N VAL A 122 7.96 0.12 4.27
CA VAL A 122 8.92 1.03 4.88
C VAL A 122 9.20 2.16 3.90
N THR A 123 9.11 3.41 4.33
CA THR A 123 9.57 4.56 3.54
C THR A 123 10.75 5.24 4.22
N LYS A 124 11.65 5.79 3.43
CA LYS A 124 12.85 6.49 3.92
C LYS A 124 12.96 7.85 3.24
N ASN A 125 12.92 8.90 4.06
CA ASN A 125 13.10 10.29 3.63
C ASN A 125 12.26 10.66 2.40
N ALA A 126 11.07 10.07 2.31
CA ALA A 126 10.19 10.37 1.19
C ALA A 126 9.59 11.78 1.34
N SER A 127 9.23 12.34 0.21
CA SER A 127 8.58 13.65 0.16
C SER A 127 7.55 13.67 -0.96
N PHE A 128 6.51 14.46 -0.77
CA PHE A 128 5.65 14.82 -1.88
C PHE A 128 5.12 16.24 -1.73
N LYS A 129 4.87 16.86 -2.87
CA LYS A 129 4.25 18.18 -2.96
C LYS A 129 3.07 18.09 -3.91
N TYR A 130 1.93 18.52 -3.42
CA TYR A 130 0.75 18.73 -4.23
C TYR A 130 0.71 20.19 -4.68
N THR A 131 0.46 20.44 -5.98
CA THR A 131 0.58 21.79 -6.54
C THR A 131 -0.37 22.81 -5.97
N LYS A 132 -1.55 22.36 -5.47
CA LYS A 132 -2.54 23.24 -4.83
C LYS A 132 -2.25 23.53 -3.35
N VAL A 133 -1.26 22.84 -2.76
CA VAL A 133 -0.86 23.06 -1.36
C VAL A 133 0.49 23.78 -1.35
N PRO A 134 0.61 24.93 -0.69
CA PRO A 134 1.85 25.73 -0.70
C PRO A 134 3.06 24.96 -0.18
N GLU A 135 2.87 24.15 0.87
CA GLU A 135 3.93 23.42 1.54
C GLU A 135 4.04 21.97 1.09
N ALA A 136 5.27 21.47 0.98
CA ALA A 136 5.55 20.07 0.74
C ALA A 136 5.50 19.29 2.07
N ILE A 137 5.08 18.03 2.00
CA ILE A 137 5.30 17.07 3.09
C ILE A 137 6.67 16.42 2.84
N LYS A 138 7.57 16.52 3.82
CA LYS A 138 8.97 16.10 3.73
C LYS A 138 9.35 15.16 4.87
N ASP A 139 10.52 14.53 4.74
CA ASP A 139 11.10 13.65 5.74
C ASP A 139 10.12 12.53 6.18
N ILE A 140 9.36 12.02 5.21
CA ILE A 140 8.36 10.98 5.44
C ILE A 140 9.09 9.66 5.67
N ASN A 141 8.98 9.16 6.89
CA ASN A 141 9.46 7.84 7.28
C ASN A 141 8.30 7.05 7.87
N ILE A 142 8.04 5.88 7.33
CA ILE A 142 6.96 4.99 7.73
C ILE A 142 7.54 3.59 7.94
N ASP A 143 7.11 2.91 9.01
CA ASP A 143 7.32 1.47 9.23
C ASP A 143 5.97 0.86 9.56
N LEU A 144 5.33 0.27 8.54
CA LEU A 144 4.01 -0.34 8.61
C LEU A 144 4.11 -1.85 8.40
N ASN A 145 3.50 -2.61 9.30
CA ASN A 145 3.27 -4.04 9.15
C ASN A 145 1.78 -4.35 9.31
N VAL A 146 1.25 -5.13 8.39
CA VAL A 146 -0.08 -5.75 8.49
C VAL A 146 0.12 -7.25 8.53
N ASP A 147 -0.48 -7.95 9.48
CA ASP A 147 -0.30 -9.39 9.68
C ASP A 147 -1.64 -10.07 9.99
N ASN A 148 -1.87 -11.19 9.33
CA ASN A 148 -3.00 -12.07 9.57
C ASN A 148 -2.53 -13.52 9.52
N LYS A 149 -2.55 -14.21 10.67
CA LYS A 149 -1.95 -15.55 10.82
C LYS A 149 -2.92 -16.70 10.60
N ASP A 150 -4.21 -16.47 10.65
CA ASP A 150 -5.24 -17.51 10.65
C ASP A 150 -6.21 -17.42 9.47
N GLY A 151 -6.09 -16.39 8.64
CA GLY A 151 -6.95 -16.16 7.48
C GLY A 151 -8.31 -15.54 7.83
N LEU A 152 -8.58 -15.25 9.09
CA LEU A 152 -9.80 -14.57 9.51
C LEU A 152 -9.59 -13.05 9.49
N ILE A 153 -10.34 -12.32 8.68
CA ILE A 153 -10.19 -10.86 8.59
C ILE A 153 -10.24 -10.17 9.96
N PRO A 154 -11.14 -10.57 10.90
CA PRO A 154 -11.16 -9.98 12.23
C PRO A 154 -9.86 -10.13 13.04
N SER A 155 -9.03 -11.13 12.73
CA SER A 155 -7.75 -11.37 13.41
C SER A 155 -6.59 -10.55 12.83
N THR A 156 -6.85 -9.71 11.82
CA THR A 156 -5.82 -8.88 11.21
C THR A 156 -5.30 -7.84 12.19
N ALA A 157 -3.98 -7.81 12.37
CA ALA A 157 -3.27 -6.79 13.14
C ALA A 157 -2.65 -5.75 12.19
N ILE A 158 -2.71 -4.48 12.58
CA ILE A 158 -2.10 -3.37 11.85
C ILE A 158 -1.15 -2.66 12.80
N ASN A 159 0.13 -2.62 12.46
CA ASN A 159 1.18 -2.00 13.26
C ASN A 159 1.92 -0.95 12.44
N LEU A 160 1.53 0.30 12.56
CA LEU A 160 2.34 1.44 12.18
C LEU A 160 3.32 1.71 13.33
N ASN A 161 4.46 1.00 13.31
CA ASN A 161 5.44 1.02 14.39
C ASN A 161 6.03 2.41 14.60
N LYS A 162 6.19 3.13 13.49
CA LYS A 162 6.69 4.50 13.46
C LYS A 162 6.17 5.21 12.23
N PHE A 163 5.76 6.45 12.42
CA PHE A 163 5.70 7.42 11.33
C PHE A 163 6.40 8.70 11.76
N SER A 164 7.00 9.41 10.81
CA SER A 164 7.45 10.79 11.00
C SER A 164 7.36 11.53 9.66
N PHE A 165 7.04 12.81 9.71
CA PHE A 165 7.04 13.71 8.57
C PHE A 165 7.07 15.16 9.03
N LYS A 166 7.31 16.09 8.10
CA LYS A 166 7.23 17.53 8.32
C LYS A 166 6.32 18.18 7.30
N ILE A 167 5.56 19.16 7.75
CA ILE A 167 4.79 20.08 6.91
C ILE A 167 5.37 21.48 7.17
N GLY A 168 6.07 22.04 6.18
CA GLY A 168 6.92 23.21 6.45
C GLY A 168 7.95 22.90 7.53
N ASN A 169 7.96 23.68 8.62
CA ASN A 169 8.82 23.47 9.77
C ASN A 169 8.13 22.69 10.92
N ASN A 170 6.92 22.22 10.70
CA ASN A 170 6.12 21.54 11.71
C ASN A 170 6.34 20.04 11.68
N PRO A 171 7.07 19.43 12.64
CA PRO A 171 7.28 17.99 12.71
C PRO A 171 6.10 17.26 13.33
N PHE A 172 5.86 16.07 12.81
CA PHE A 172 4.91 15.09 13.30
C PHE A 172 5.62 13.75 13.44
N ASP A 173 5.39 13.04 14.54
CA ASP A 173 5.83 11.66 14.72
C ASP A 173 4.88 10.88 15.62
N GLY A 174 4.96 9.55 15.51
CA GLY A 174 4.14 8.70 16.35
C GLY A 174 4.09 7.25 15.92
N TYR A 175 3.12 6.54 16.48
CA TYR A 175 2.81 5.16 16.13
C TYR A 175 1.29 4.92 16.25
N LEU A 176 0.83 3.84 15.60
CA LEU A 176 -0.53 3.33 15.72
C LEU A 176 -0.49 1.79 15.68
N LYS A 177 -1.07 1.14 16.67
CA LYS A 177 -1.22 -0.31 16.71
C LYS A 177 -2.68 -0.69 16.87
N VAL A 178 -3.17 -1.54 15.99
CA VAL A 178 -4.49 -2.15 16.04
C VAL A 178 -4.28 -3.66 16.14
N ALA A 179 -4.54 -4.24 17.31
CA ALA A 179 -4.21 -5.65 17.56
C ALA A 179 -5.13 -6.62 16.80
N ASN A 180 -6.37 -6.22 16.50
CA ASN A 180 -7.30 -6.98 15.66
C ASN A 180 -8.42 -6.08 15.14
N LEU A 181 -9.07 -6.50 14.04
CA LEU A 181 -10.18 -5.75 13.44
C LEU A 181 -11.56 -6.13 14.01
N LYS A 182 -11.63 -7.06 14.97
CA LYS A 182 -12.90 -7.46 15.60
C LYS A 182 -13.40 -6.43 16.60
N ASN A 183 -12.52 -6.01 17.51
CA ASN A 183 -12.85 -5.11 18.62
C ASN A 183 -12.11 -3.77 18.50
N PHE A 184 -11.22 -3.63 17.52
CA PHE A 184 -10.40 -2.43 17.27
C PHE A 184 -9.67 -1.90 18.52
N PRO A 185 -8.97 -2.73 19.30
CA PRO A 185 -8.15 -2.21 20.37
C PRO A 185 -7.00 -1.39 19.75
N VAL A 186 -7.01 -0.10 20.04
CA VAL A 186 -6.06 0.86 19.47
C VAL A 186 -5.10 1.33 20.55
N ASP A 187 -3.79 1.22 20.29
CA ASP A 187 -2.72 1.89 21.02
C ASP A 187 -2.04 2.86 20.05
N ALA A 188 -2.09 4.14 20.34
CA ALA A 188 -1.58 5.17 19.44
C ALA A 188 -0.96 6.32 20.21
N LYS A 189 0.09 6.89 19.63
CA LYS A 189 0.71 8.12 20.10
C LYS A 189 1.03 9.02 18.91
N VAL A 190 0.69 10.29 19.02
CA VAL A 190 1.05 11.33 18.06
C VAL A 190 1.71 12.47 18.82
N ASN A 191 2.89 12.87 18.39
CA ASN A 191 3.56 14.08 18.82
C ASN A 191 3.59 15.05 17.63
N ALA A 192 3.33 16.31 17.91
CA ALA A 192 3.45 17.38 16.93
C ALA A 192 3.94 18.67 17.60
N ARG A 193 4.76 19.43 16.88
CA ARG A 193 5.06 20.82 17.24
C ARG A 193 4.53 21.70 16.13
N LEU A 194 3.56 22.53 16.44
CA LEU A 194 2.83 23.29 15.45
C LEU A 194 3.10 24.79 15.59
N ASN A 195 3.54 25.42 14.52
CA ASN A 195 3.44 26.86 14.33
C ASN A 195 2.11 27.15 13.62
N LEU A 196 1.12 27.62 14.36
CA LEU A 196 -0.22 27.82 13.84
C LEU A 196 -0.27 28.83 12.69
N GLY A 197 0.61 29.85 12.72
CA GLY A 197 0.72 30.81 11.62
C GLY A 197 1.22 30.21 10.32
N GLU A 198 2.15 29.24 10.38
CA GLU A 198 2.63 28.51 9.19
C GLU A 198 1.58 27.51 8.69
N LEU A 199 0.84 26.85 9.58
CA LEU A 199 -0.18 25.87 9.19
C LEU A 199 -1.34 26.48 8.42
N THR A 200 -1.78 27.68 8.76
CA THR A 200 -2.82 28.39 8.01
C THR A 200 -2.36 28.75 6.61
N SER A 201 -1.06 29.01 6.43
CA SER A 201 -0.47 29.26 5.12
C SER A 201 -0.32 27.96 4.32
N ALA A 202 -0.03 26.82 5.00
CA ALA A 202 0.14 25.51 4.36
C ALA A 202 -1.20 24.88 3.95
N PHE A 203 -2.24 25.11 4.75
CA PHE A 203 -3.60 24.60 4.54
C PHE A 203 -4.59 25.75 4.70
N PRO A 204 -4.86 26.52 3.63
CA PRO A 204 -5.87 27.55 3.69
C PRO A 204 -7.26 26.90 3.89
N ILE A 205 -7.73 26.87 5.13
CA ILE A 205 -9.08 26.41 5.48
C ILE A 205 -9.98 27.64 5.38
N GLU A 206 -10.87 27.65 4.40
CA GLU A 206 -11.86 28.71 4.26
C GLU A 206 -12.66 28.90 5.56
N GLY A 207 -12.67 30.11 6.11
CA GLY A 207 -13.40 30.43 7.34
C GLY A 207 -12.64 30.24 8.65
N MET A 208 -11.38 29.77 8.64
CA MET A 208 -10.54 29.71 9.84
C MET A 208 -9.71 30.98 10.00
N THR A 209 -9.96 31.74 11.08
CA THR A 209 -9.11 32.85 11.51
C THR A 209 -8.46 32.47 12.84
N ILE A 210 -7.15 32.34 12.87
CA ILE A 210 -6.39 32.17 14.12
C ILE A 210 -6.01 33.59 14.60
N LYS A 211 -6.50 33.96 15.77
CA LYS A 211 -6.16 35.22 16.45
C LYS A 211 -5.08 34.99 17.49
#